data_84c90943d9eaa10c88e797a488ca406c
#
_entry.id   84c90943d9eaa10c88e797a488ca406c
#
_cell.length_a   1.000
_cell.length_b   1.000
_cell.length_c   1.000
_cell.angle_alpha   90.00
_cell.angle_beta   90.00
_cell.angle_gamma   90.00
#
_symmetry.space_group_name_H-M   'P 1'
#
loop_
_entity.id
_entity.type
_entity.pdbx_description
1 polymer ?
#
loop_
_entity_poly.entity_id
_entity_poly.type
_entity_poly.pdbx_seq_one_letter_code
_entity_poly.pdbx_strand_id
1 'polypeptide(L)'
;MKRIPARPDLGHLKKQAKELLAGYRSGDPAAFSRFREFLPLAAGKDDAALAALGLRLHDAQSCLAREYGFVSWVDLQGFVLARIAQANDPARAVLLWLRAAYAGEISGGNNLARPTVAARLLEESPGLLGDDPYLACAIGDADVLRRAIARDPEWV
;
A
#
# COMPACT_ATOMS: atom_id res chain seq x y z
N MET A 1 8.33 12.37 -2.21
CA MET A 1 7.36 11.30 -1.92
C MET A 1 6.20 11.87 -1.11
N LYS A 2 4.95 11.67 -1.57
CA LYS A 2 3.73 12.14 -0.88
C LYS A 2 3.46 11.29 0.37
N ARG A 3 2.88 11.91 1.41
CA ARG A 3 2.40 11.16 2.59
C ARG A 3 0.93 10.79 2.43
N ILE A 4 0.57 9.62 2.87
CA ILE A 4 -0.84 9.20 2.96
C ILE A 4 -1.50 9.96 4.12
N PRO A 5 -2.69 10.54 3.93
CA PRO A 5 -3.42 11.21 5.02
C PRO A 5 -3.73 10.23 6.17
N ALA A 6 -3.90 10.78 7.38
CA ALA A 6 -4.30 9.98 8.55
C ALA A 6 -5.64 9.24 8.33
N ARG A 7 -6.55 9.84 7.57
CA ARG A 7 -7.81 9.22 7.11
C ARG A 7 -7.78 9.10 5.59
N PRO A 8 -7.21 8.01 5.06
CA PRO A 8 -7.11 7.83 3.63
C PRO A 8 -8.47 7.47 3.03
N ASP A 9 -8.71 7.96 1.80
CA ASP A 9 -9.91 7.66 1.03
C ASP A 9 -9.52 7.10 -0.34
N LEU A 10 -9.92 5.85 -0.60
CA LEU A 10 -9.63 5.19 -1.87
C LEU A 10 -10.37 5.83 -3.05
N GLY A 11 -11.57 6.37 -2.83
CA GLY A 11 -12.35 7.10 -3.83
C GLY A 11 -11.62 8.36 -4.27
N HIS A 12 -11.04 9.09 -3.31
CA HIS A 12 -10.23 10.27 -3.59
C HIS A 12 -8.96 9.93 -4.40
N LEU A 13 -8.27 8.85 -4.05
CA LEU A 13 -7.11 8.39 -4.83
C LEU A 13 -7.48 7.99 -6.26
N LYS A 14 -8.61 7.30 -6.44
CA LYS A 14 -9.14 6.97 -7.78
C LYS A 14 -9.48 8.23 -8.59
N LYS A 15 -10.03 9.27 -7.94
CA LYS A 15 -10.30 10.55 -8.57
C LYS A 15 -9.01 11.25 -9.00
N GLN A 16 -8.00 11.31 -8.13
CA GLN A 16 -6.69 11.88 -8.47
C GLN A 16 -6.04 11.18 -9.68
N ALA A 17 -6.14 9.85 -9.79
CA ALA A 17 -5.61 9.13 -10.94
C ALA A 17 -6.35 9.50 -12.25
N LYS A 18 -7.67 9.69 -12.18
CA LYS A 18 -8.46 10.15 -13.33
C LYS A 18 -8.11 11.59 -13.73
N GLU A 19 -7.94 12.48 -12.76
CA GLU A 19 -7.54 13.87 -12.97
C GLU A 19 -6.13 13.96 -13.60
N LEU A 20 -5.18 13.14 -13.11
CA LEU A 20 -3.85 13.04 -13.69
C LEU A 20 -3.90 12.61 -15.16
N LEU A 21 -4.73 11.59 -15.47
CA LEU A 21 -4.92 11.14 -16.85
C LEU A 21 -5.59 12.21 -17.72
N ALA A 22 -6.55 12.95 -17.17
CA ALA A 22 -7.20 14.06 -17.90
C ALA A 22 -6.20 15.18 -18.21
N GLY A 23 -5.36 15.55 -17.25
CA GLY A 23 -4.27 16.50 -17.47
C GLY A 23 -3.28 16.03 -18.54
N TYR A 24 -2.89 14.76 -18.51
CA TYR A 24 -2.06 14.17 -19.59
C TYR A 24 -2.71 14.33 -20.97
N ARG A 25 -3.99 14.01 -21.09
CA ARG A 25 -4.73 14.10 -22.37
C ARG A 25 -4.89 15.53 -22.89
N SER A 26 -4.92 16.50 -21.98
CA SER A 26 -4.98 17.92 -22.34
C SER A 26 -3.61 18.56 -22.58
N GLY A 27 -2.51 17.82 -22.41
CA GLY A 27 -1.16 18.34 -22.58
C GLY A 27 -0.71 19.23 -21.40
N ASP A 28 -1.28 19.06 -20.20
CA ASP A 28 -0.90 19.80 -19.01
C ASP A 28 0.57 19.54 -18.64
N PRO A 29 1.45 20.56 -18.63
CA PRO A 29 2.85 20.40 -18.27
C PRO A 29 3.07 19.81 -16.88
N ALA A 30 2.19 20.11 -15.92
CA ALA A 30 2.28 19.56 -14.57
C ALA A 30 2.00 18.04 -14.55
N ALA A 31 1.02 17.59 -15.33
CA ALA A 31 0.76 16.16 -15.50
C ALA A 31 1.94 15.45 -16.19
N PHE A 32 2.50 16.06 -17.23
CA PHE A 32 3.67 15.51 -17.94
C PHE A 32 4.89 15.39 -17.01
N SER A 33 5.16 16.41 -16.20
CA SER A 33 6.24 16.38 -15.20
C SER A 33 6.08 15.21 -14.22
N ARG A 34 4.86 14.99 -13.69
CA ARG A 34 4.57 13.90 -12.78
C ARG A 34 4.79 12.53 -13.44
N PHE A 35 4.33 12.34 -14.68
CA PHE A 35 4.57 11.09 -15.39
C PHE A 35 6.07 10.83 -15.62
N ARG A 36 6.85 11.86 -15.98
CA ARG A 36 8.31 11.70 -16.15
C ARG A 36 9.01 11.30 -14.86
N GLU A 37 8.58 11.86 -13.74
CA GLU A 37 9.19 11.60 -12.43
C GLU A 37 8.85 10.21 -11.89
N PHE A 38 7.59 9.76 -12.04
CA PHE A 38 7.10 8.59 -11.34
C PHE A 38 6.74 7.40 -12.23
N LEU A 39 6.68 7.55 -13.54
CA LEU A 39 6.40 6.45 -14.45
C LEU A 39 7.66 6.10 -15.28
N PRO A 40 8.31 4.93 -15.06
CA PRO A 40 9.55 4.58 -15.76
C PRO A 40 9.46 4.66 -17.29
N LEU A 41 8.28 4.29 -17.85
CA LEU A 41 8.02 4.38 -19.28
C LEU A 41 8.10 5.81 -19.84
N ALA A 42 7.84 6.83 -19.01
CA ALA A 42 7.84 8.23 -19.37
C ALA A 42 9.16 8.96 -19.07
N ALA A 43 10.07 8.32 -18.34
CA ALA A 43 11.33 8.94 -17.94
C ALA A 43 12.17 9.39 -19.15
N GLY A 44 12.67 10.62 -19.07
CA GLY A 44 13.54 11.21 -20.11
C GLY A 44 12.87 11.58 -21.43
N LYS A 45 11.54 11.38 -21.57
CA LYS A 45 10.82 11.75 -22.81
C LYS A 45 10.50 13.23 -22.84
N ASP A 46 10.60 13.83 -24.02
CA ASP A 46 10.06 15.16 -24.31
C ASP A 46 8.51 15.13 -24.37
N ASP A 47 7.88 16.30 -24.51
CA ASP A 47 6.43 16.42 -24.48
C ASP A 47 5.75 15.69 -25.65
N ALA A 48 6.37 15.71 -26.85
CA ALA A 48 5.81 15.05 -28.03
C ALA A 48 5.88 13.52 -27.90
N ALA A 49 7.03 12.99 -27.49
CA ALA A 49 7.21 11.57 -27.25
C ALA A 49 6.33 11.07 -26.08
N LEU A 50 6.16 11.88 -25.04
CA LEU A 50 5.29 11.55 -23.93
C LEU A 50 3.82 11.52 -24.35
N ALA A 51 3.35 12.51 -25.08
CA ALA A 51 1.98 12.55 -25.60
C ALA A 51 1.68 11.35 -26.53
N ALA A 52 2.66 10.90 -27.30
CA ALA A 52 2.54 9.74 -28.18
C ALA A 52 2.43 8.39 -27.47
N LEU A 53 2.72 8.29 -26.16
CA LEU A 53 2.66 7.02 -25.41
C LEU A 53 1.24 6.45 -25.29
N GLY A 54 0.19 7.26 -25.45
CA GLY A 54 -1.19 6.80 -25.32
C GLY A 54 -1.54 6.26 -23.93
N LEU A 55 -1.02 6.91 -22.88
CA LEU A 55 -1.20 6.48 -21.48
C LEU A 55 -2.67 6.27 -21.12
N ARG A 56 -2.92 5.27 -20.28
CA ARG A 56 -4.24 4.84 -19.84
C ARG A 56 -4.39 5.01 -18.31
N LEU A 57 -5.56 4.69 -17.80
CA LEU A 57 -5.86 4.85 -16.38
C LEU A 57 -4.92 4.04 -15.47
N HIS A 58 -4.52 2.84 -15.88
CA HIS A 58 -3.58 2.04 -15.09
C HIS A 58 -2.19 2.67 -15.02
N ASP A 59 -1.76 3.43 -16.04
CA ASP A 59 -0.50 4.16 -16.01
C ASP A 59 -0.56 5.33 -15.03
N ALA A 60 -1.69 6.06 -15.03
CA ALA A 60 -1.92 7.13 -14.06
C ALA A 60 -2.03 6.60 -12.62
N GLN A 61 -2.66 5.44 -12.43
CA GLN A 61 -2.69 4.75 -11.15
C GLN A 61 -1.30 4.32 -10.70
N SER A 62 -0.49 3.76 -11.60
CA SER A 62 0.90 3.37 -11.33
C SER A 62 1.78 4.57 -11.00
N CYS A 63 1.62 5.69 -11.72
CA CYS A 63 2.29 6.95 -11.45
C CYS A 63 1.92 7.45 -10.03
N LEU A 64 0.63 7.52 -9.72
CA LEU A 64 0.14 7.97 -8.42
C LEU A 64 0.64 7.06 -7.28
N ALA A 65 0.64 5.73 -7.46
CA ALA A 65 1.16 4.81 -6.46
C ALA A 65 2.63 5.10 -6.11
N ARG A 66 3.46 5.35 -7.13
CA ARG A 66 4.87 5.68 -6.94
C ARG A 66 5.09 7.04 -6.29
N GLU A 67 4.24 8.03 -6.54
CA GLU A 67 4.27 9.30 -5.81
C GLU A 67 4.10 9.11 -4.30
N TYR A 68 3.28 8.10 -3.89
CA TYR A 68 3.09 7.71 -2.50
C TYR A 68 4.11 6.67 -2.00
N GLY A 69 5.09 6.30 -2.84
CA GLY A 69 6.18 5.37 -2.48
C GLY A 69 5.80 3.90 -2.56
N PHE A 70 4.76 3.54 -3.30
CA PHE A 70 4.39 2.16 -3.56
C PHE A 70 4.82 1.71 -4.97
N VAL A 71 5.18 0.44 -5.11
CA VAL A 71 5.61 -0.13 -6.40
C VAL A 71 4.45 -0.21 -7.38
N SER A 72 3.24 -0.51 -6.89
CA SER A 72 2.05 -0.69 -7.72
C SER A 72 0.80 -0.05 -7.12
N TRP A 73 -0.22 0.15 -7.96
CA TRP A 73 -1.55 0.58 -7.52
C TRP A 73 -2.20 -0.40 -6.54
N VAL A 74 -1.98 -1.70 -6.74
CA VAL A 74 -2.52 -2.74 -5.85
C VAL A 74 -1.89 -2.66 -4.46
N ASP A 75 -0.60 -2.33 -4.37
CA ASP A 75 0.09 -2.14 -3.08
C ASP A 75 -0.46 -0.91 -2.34
N LEU A 76 -0.63 0.22 -3.05
CA LEU A 76 -1.25 1.42 -2.48
C LEU A 76 -2.68 1.13 -2.00
N GLN A 77 -3.49 0.41 -2.81
CA GLN A 77 -4.84 0.04 -2.42
C GLN A 77 -4.87 -0.85 -1.19
N GLY A 78 -4.03 -1.89 -1.14
CA GLY A 78 -3.93 -2.81 -0.01
C GLY A 78 -3.58 -2.08 1.29
N PHE A 79 -2.59 -1.19 1.22
CA PHE A 79 -2.20 -0.35 2.35
C PHE A 79 -3.36 0.54 2.83
N VAL A 80 -4.02 1.25 1.92
CA VAL A 80 -5.14 2.15 2.24
C VAL A 80 -6.32 1.39 2.85
N LEU A 81 -6.66 0.22 2.30
CA LEU A 81 -7.74 -0.62 2.84
C LEU A 81 -7.41 -1.12 4.25
N ALA A 82 -6.18 -1.52 4.53
CA ALA A 82 -5.76 -1.92 5.86
C ALA A 82 -5.83 -0.75 6.86
N ARG A 83 -5.43 0.46 6.45
CA ARG A 83 -5.54 1.68 7.27
C ARG A 83 -7.00 2.08 7.56
N ILE A 84 -7.89 1.94 6.58
CA ILE A 84 -9.33 2.17 6.78
C ILE A 84 -9.90 1.12 7.74
N ALA A 85 -9.54 -0.15 7.55
CA ALA A 85 -10.00 -1.23 8.41
C ALA A 85 -9.51 -1.05 9.86
N GLN A 86 -8.29 -0.60 10.07
CA GLN A 86 -7.74 -0.37 11.41
C GLN A 86 -8.62 0.53 12.29
N ALA A 87 -9.29 1.51 11.69
CA ALA A 87 -10.17 2.41 12.42
C ALA A 87 -11.57 1.84 12.71
N ASN A 88 -12.03 0.86 11.90
CA ASN A 88 -13.42 0.41 11.92
C ASN A 88 -13.58 -1.08 12.22
N ASP A 89 -12.59 -1.89 11.90
CA ASP A 89 -12.58 -3.36 12.04
C ASP A 89 -11.13 -3.84 12.20
N PRO A 90 -10.58 -3.82 13.42
CA PRO A 90 -9.20 -4.22 13.70
C PRO A 90 -8.87 -5.64 13.24
N ALA A 91 -9.81 -6.59 13.40
CA ALA A 91 -9.60 -7.98 12.97
C ALA A 91 -9.39 -8.07 11.47
N ARG A 92 -10.16 -7.30 10.69
CA ARG A 92 -9.98 -7.18 9.24
C ARG A 92 -8.64 -6.51 8.88
N ALA A 93 -8.19 -5.55 9.66
CA ALA A 93 -6.87 -4.92 9.42
C ALA A 93 -5.73 -5.93 9.58
N VAL A 94 -5.76 -6.76 10.63
CA VAL A 94 -4.82 -7.86 10.84
C VAL A 94 -4.87 -8.87 9.68
N LEU A 95 -6.08 -9.26 9.23
CA LEU A 95 -6.23 -10.15 8.08
C LEU A 95 -5.60 -9.56 6.81
N LEU A 96 -5.81 -8.27 6.54
CA LEU A 96 -5.22 -7.58 5.39
C LEU A 96 -3.69 -7.50 5.50
N TRP A 97 -3.16 -7.32 6.72
CA TRP A 97 -1.73 -7.38 6.97
C TRP A 97 -1.18 -8.80 6.72
N LEU A 98 -1.83 -9.86 7.23
CA LEU A 98 -1.45 -11.25 6.99
C LEU A 98 -1.40 -11.56 5.48
N ARG A 99 -2.40 -11.10 4.73
CA ARG A 99 -2.43 -11.23 3.27
C ARG A 99 -1.31 -10.47 2.56
N ALA A 100 -0.79 -9.40 3.15
CA ALA A 100 0.37 -8.69 2.63
C ALA A 100 1.68 -9.36 3.04
N ALA A 101 1.75 -9.93 4.25
CA ALA A 101 2.96 -10.59 4.77
C ALA A 101 3.23 -11.95 4.11
N TYR A 102 2.19 -12.74 3.84
CA TYR A 102 2.32 -14.12 3.39
C TYR A 102 1.69 -14.37 2.02
N ALA A 103 2.35 -15.22 1.22
CA ALA A 103 1.78 -15.77 0.01
C ALA A 103 0.91 -17.00 0.32
N GLY A 104 0.07 -17.40 -0.64
CA GLY A 104 -0.76 -18.59 -0.57
C GLY A 104 -2.20 -18.31 -0.18
N GLU A 105 -2.92 -19.35 0.22
CA GLU A 105 -4.34 -19.25 0.55
C GLU A 105 -4.52 -18.74 1.99
N ILE A 106 -5.05 -17.53 2.09
CA ILE A 106 -5.41 -16.93 3.38
C ILE A 106 -6.87 -16.50 3.28
N SER A 107 -7.72 -17.09 4.11
CA SER A 107 -9.15 -16.76 4.20
C SER A 107 -9.87 -16.77 2.82
N GLY A 108 -9.66 -17.87 2.07
CA GLY A 108 -10.36 -18.13 0.80
C GLY A 108 -9.83 -17.39 -0.44
N GLY A 109 -8.63 -16.85 -0.37
CA GLY A 109 -7.98 -16.19 -1.51
C GLY A 109 -6.52 -16.60 -1.69
N ASN A 110 -6.10 -16.84 -2.92
CA ASN A 110 -4.68 -17.05 -3.23
C ASN A 110 -3.98 -15.69 -3.33
N ASN A 111 -3.07 -15.41 -2.39
CA ASN A 111 -2.42 -14.13 -2.24
C ASN A 111 -0.97 -14.17 -2.71
N LEU A 112 -0.53 -13.07 -3.33
CA LEU A 112 0.88 -12.79 -3.53
C LEU A 112 1.37 -11.92 -2.36
N ALA A 113 2.45 -12.33 -1.71
CA ALA A 113 3.07 -11.55 -0.65
C ALA A 113 3.52 -10.17 -1.15
N ARG A 114 3.33 -9.16 -0.29
CA ARG A 114 3.72 -7.76 -0.51
C ARG A 114 4.48 -7.26 0.72
N PRO A 115 5.69 -7.78 0.95
CA PRO A 115 6.42 -7.56 2.21
C PRO A 115 6.68 -6.08 2.49
N THR A 116 6.88 -5.25 1.46
CA THR A 116 7.04 -3.81 1.62
C THR A 116 5.77 -3.12 2.14
N VAL A 117 4.58 -3.60 1.75
CA VAL A 117 3.29 -3.11 2.27
C VAL A 117 3.12 -3.56 3.72
N ALA A 118 3.41 -4.82 4.02
CA ALA A 118 3.30 -5.38 5.38
C ALA A 118 4.24 -4.64 6.35
N ALA A 119 5.51 -4.44 5.98
CA ALA A 119 6.48 -3.71 6.78
C ALA A 119 6.00 -2.27 7.05
N ARG A 120 5.61 -1.55 6.01
CA ARG A 120 5.15 -0.17 6.14
C ARG A 120 3.87 -0.04 7.00
N LEU A 121 2.97 -1.02 6.96
CA LEU A 121 1.79 -1.05 7.85
C LEU A 121 2.20 -1.10 9.32
N LEU A 122 3.22 -1.89 9.68
CA LEU A 122 3.74 -1.96 11.04
C LEU A 122 4.52 -0.71 11.43
N GLU A 123 5.32 -0.14 10.53
CA GLU A 123 6.04 1.12 10.76
C GLU A 123 5.08 2.27 11.07
N GLU A 124 4.00 2.41 10.29
CA GLU A 124 3.01 3.48 10.48
C GLU A 124 1.96 3.15 11.55
N SER A 125 1.88 1.89 12.00
CA SER A 125 0.90 1.40 12.98
C SER A 125 1.51 0.30 13.85
N PRO A 126 2.44 0.61 14.76
CA PRO A 126 3.13 -0.40 15.58
C PRO A 126 2.20 -1.27 16.42
N GLY A 127 1.02 -0.74 16.81
CA GLY A 127 0.01 -1.47 17.57
C GLY A 127 -0.97 -2.31 16.71
N LEU A 128 -0.73 -2.44 15.40
CA LEU A 128 -1.66 -3.14 14.49
C LEU A 128 -1.94 -4.58 14.91
N LEU A 129 -0.93 -5.31 15.38
CA LEU A 129 -1.03 -6.72 15.74
C LEU A 129 -1.40 -6.95 17.22
N GLY A 130 -1.43 -5.88 18.01
CA GLY A 130 -1.71 -5.96 19.45
C GLY A 130 -0.69 -6.81 20.23
N ASP A 131 -1.16 -7.46 21.30
CA ASP A 131 -0.36 -8.36 22.13
C ASP A 131 -0.67 -9.84 21.85
N ASP A 132 -1.10 -10.17 20.63
CA ASP A 132 -1.36 -11.56 20.22
C ASP A 132 -0.02 -12.31 20.06
N PRO A 133 0.24 -13.38 20.86
CA PRO A 133 1.51 -14.07 20.83
C PRO A 133 1.77 -14.83 19.52
N TYR A 134 0.73 -15.28 18.82
CA TYR A 134 0.90 -15.96 17.53
C TYR A 134 1.34 -14.97 16.45
N LEU A 135 0.77 -13.75 16.46
CA LEU A 135 1.19 -12.67 15.56
C LEU A 135 2.57 -12.13 15.93
N ALA A 136 2.90 -12.11 17.22
CA ALA A 136 4.23 -11.77 17.72
C ALA A 136 5.30 -12.75 17.20
N CYS A 137 5.00 -14.06 17.13
CA CYS A 137 5.88 -15.04 16.49
C CYS A 137 6.14 -14.70 15.02
N ALA A 138 5.11 -14.25 14.31
CA ALA A 138 5.21 -13.94 12.89
C ALA A 138 6.16 -12.78 12.57
N ILE A 139 6.35 -11.85 13.51
CA ILE A 139 7.21 -10.66 13.36
C ILE A 139 8.48 -10.70 14.23
N GLY A 140 8.64 -11.74 15.05
CA GLY A 140 9.78 -11.88 15.94
C GLY A 140 9.73 -10.94 17.17
N ASP A 141 8.53 -10.52 17.62
CA ASP A 141 8.38 -9.67 18.82
C ASP A 141 8.63 -10.46 20.10
N ALA A 142 9.90 -10.52 20.50
CA ALA A 142 10.33 -11.25 21.69
C ALA A 142 9.74 -10.70 23.00
N ASP A 143 9.37 -9.42 23.05
CA ASP A 143 8.84 -8.82 24.28
C ASP A 143 7.38 -9.23 24.51
N VAL A 144 6.57 -9.28 23.46
CA VAL A 144 5.21 -9.85 23.54
C VAL A 144 5.28 -11.32 23.94
N LEU A 145 6.19 -12.10 23.33
CA LEU A 145 6.35 -13.53 23.65
C LEU A 145 6.78 -13.76 25.09
N ARG A 146 7.75 -13.02 25.61
CA ARG A 146 8.16 -13.13 27.03
C ARG A 146 6.99 -12.83 27.96
N ARG A 147 6.17 -11.81 27.66
CA ARG A 147 4.98 -11.50 28.45
C ARG A 147 3.92 -12.60 28.39
N ALA A 148 3.74 -13.22 27.22
CA ALA A 148 2.80 -14.34 27.07
C ALA A 148 3.23 -15.56 27.89
N ILE A 149 4.49 -15.97 27.79
CA ILE A 149 5.06 -17.08 28.57
C ILE A 149 5.01 -16.80 30.09
N ALA A 150 5.27 -15.55 30.52
CA ALA A 150 5.19 -15.20 31.92
C ALA A 150 3.75 -15.26 32.49
N ARG A 151 2.74 -15.05 31.64
CA ARG A 151 1.31 -15.17 32.04
C ARG A 151 0.82 -16.60 32.01
N ASP A 152 1.28 -17.39 31.08
CA ASP A 152 0.88 -18.78 30.88
C ASP A 152 2.11 -19.61 30.41
N PRO A 153 2.84 -20.23 31.36
CA PRO A 153 3.99 -21.08 31.04
C PRO A 153 3.67 -22.31 30.18
N GLU A 154 2.41 -22.75 30.21
CA GLU A 154 1.94 -23.90 29.41
C GLU A 154 1.56 -23.52 27.99
N TRP A 155 1.68 -22.23 27.63
CA TRP A 155 1.33 -21.73 26.31
C TRP A 155 2.27 -22.23 25.19
N VAL A 156 3.47 -22.70 25.49
CA VAL A 156 4.51 -23.17 24.55
C VAL A 156 4.50 -24.70 24.47
#